data_de3359e26b423cc18f9704478c2cec97
#
_entry.id   de3359e26b423cc18f9704478c2cec97
#
_cell.length_a   1.000
_cell.length_b   1.000
_cell.length_c   1.000
_cell.angle_alpha   90.00
_cell.angle_beta   90.00
_cell.angle_gamma   90.00
#
_symmetry.space_group_name_H-M   'P 1'
#
loop_
_entity.id
_entity.type
_entity.pdbx_description
1 polymer ?
#
loop_
_entity_poly.entity_id
_entity_poly.type
_entity_poly.pdbx_seq_one_letter_code
_entity_poly.pdbx_strand_id
1 'polypeptide(L)'
;PPPQPEPVDPGNENSSLLIGKGAQAFQGQEHDAHIATHMSLYGTAIMQQNPQGMAMVQAHVYEHITLKAEEIVQQQMAQDPQMMQMQQQLMQLPPEQQQQLQQQMQIQQQAQVATVIADLMQQINEQFAPPPPQEDPLVELRRQELDIKAGDLQRKQQEFGEKQNLDIMKVDQQDDIAKDRINLSEDVAVMKNETAQDRLEQAERFKIADLQKENRT
;
A
#
# COMPACT_ATOMS: atom_id res chain seq x y z
N PRO A 1 -40.98 35.76 -20.30
CA PRO A 1 -39.89 34.96 -19.82
C PRO A 1 -38.61 35.33 -20.57
N PRO A 2 -37.46 35.33 -19.95
CA PRO A 2 -36.20 35.51 -20.67
C PRO A 2 -36.05 34.40 -21.72
N PRO A 3 -35.40 34.70 -22.87
CA PRO A 3 -35.18 33.70 -23.89
C PRO A 3 -34.37 32.55 -23.27
N GLN A 4 -34.81 31.33 -23.56
CA GLN A 4 -34.01 30.15 -23.14
C GLN A 4 -32.68 30.17 -23.90
N PRO A 5 -31.56 29.82 -23.25
CA PRO A 5 -30.29 29.69 -23.93
C PRO A 5 -30.40 28.68 -25.07
N GLU A 6 -29.91 29.05 -26.25
CA GLU A 6 -29.85 28.13 -27.38
C GLU A 6 -28.73 27.09 -27.17
N PRO A 7 -29.00 25.80 -27.52
CA PRO A 7 -27.95 24.78 -27.42
C PRO A 7 -26.78 25.15 -28.34
N VAL A 8 -25.60 25.23 -27.79
CA VAL A 8 -24.34 25.42 -28.51
C VAL A 8 -23.63 24.09 -28.62
N ASP A 9 -23.06 23.83 -29.80
CA ASP A 9 -22.21 22.65 -29.99
C ASP A 9 -20.99 22.70 -29.07
N PRO A 10 -20.64 21.60 -28.35
CA PRO A 10 -19.53 21.60 -27.38
C PRO A 10 -18.16 21.92 -28.01
N GLY A 11 -17.96 21.68 -29.30
CA GLY A 11 -16.75 22.10 -30.01
C GLY A 11 -16.65 23.61 -30.17
N ASN A 12 -17.79 24.31 -30.34
CA ASN A 12 -17.85 25.77 -30.39
C ASN A 12 -17.65 26.37 -29.00
N GLU A 13 -18.18 25.74 -27.97
CA GLU A 13 -17.92 26.11 -26.58
C GLU A 13 -16.44 25.97 -26.22
N ASN A 14 -15.79 24.90 -26.65
CA ASN A 14 -14.34 24.68 -26.49
C ASN A 14 -13.53 25.84 -27.07
N SER A 15 -13.91 26.33 -28.24
CA SER A 15 -13.26 27.50 -28.86
C SER A 15 -13.39 28.75 -28.02
N SER A 16 -14.57 28.97 -27.38
CA SER A 16 -14.82 30.06 -26.47
C SER A 16 -14.04 29.94 -25.17
N LEU A 17 -14.03 28.75 -24.56
CA LEU A 17 -13.31 28.45 -23.32
C LEU A 17 -11.79 28.61 -23.48
N LEU A 18 -11.24 28.24 -24.66
CA LEU A 18 -9.81 28.38 -24.96
C LEU A 18 -9.35 29.83 -24.95
N ILE A 19 -10.20 30.78 -25.40
CA ILE A 19 -9.89 32.21 -25.42
C ILE A 19 -10.38 32.94 -24.16
N GLY A 20 -10.77 32.20 -23.13
CA GLY A 20 -11.22 32.78 -21.84
C GLY A 20 -12.62 33.34 -21.85
N LYS A 21 -13.47 32.96 -22.83
CA LYS A 21 -14.90 33.27 -22.81
C LYS A 21 -15.66 32.15 -22.14
N GLY A 22 -16.54 32.49 -21.19
CA GLY A 22 -17.37 31.51 -20.49
C GLY A 22 -18.41 30.87 -21.44
N ALA A 23 -18.73 29.61 -21.20
CA ALA A 23 -19.92 28.95 -21.65
C ALA A 23 -20.80 28.64 -20.44
N GLN A 24 -22.10 28.44 -20.64
CA GLN A 24 -23.05 28.15 -19.56
C GLN A 24 -23.80 26.87 -19.89
N ALA A 25 -23.74 25.90 -18.97
CA ALA A 25 -24.54 24.69 -19.07
C ALA A 25 -25.99 24.95 -18.63
N PHE A 26 -26.94 24.22 -19.21
CA PHE A 26 -28.36 24.29 -18.86
C PHE A 26 -29.03 22.92 -18.99
N GLN A 27 -30.16 22.75 -18.31
CA GLN A 27 -30.92 21.50 -18.31
C GLN A 27 -31.36 21.09 -19.71
N GLY A 28 -31.31 19.77 -19.97
CA GLY A 28 -31.73 19.20 -21.24
C GLY A 28 -30.66 19.20 -22.33
N GLN A 29 -29.44 19.61 -22.03
CA GLN A 29 -28.28 19.36 -22.91
C GLN A 29 -27.83 17.90 -22.82
N GLU A 30 -27.15 17.44 -23.86
CA GLU A 30 -26.48 16.14 -23.87
C GLU A 30 -25.20 16.20 -23.01
N HIS A 31 -25.37 16.21 -21.68
CA HIS A 31 -24.28 16.46 -20.72
C HIS A 31 -23.10 15.52 -20.93
N ASP A 32 -23.31 14.24 -21.26
CA ASP A 32 -22.23 13.28 -21.49
C ASP A 32 -21.36 13.65 -22.70
N ALA A 33 -22.00 14.07 -23.80
CA ALA A 33 -21.29 14.52 -24.99
C ALA A 33 -20.47 15.79 -24.74
N HIS A 34 -21.03 16.74 -23.99
CA HIS A 34 -20.35 17.98 -23.59
C HIS A 34 -19.15 17.66 -22.71
N ILE A 35 -19.33 16.89 -21.62
CA ILE A 35 -18.26 16.48 -20.71
C ILE A 35 -17.12 15.80 -21.47
N ALA A 36 -17.43 14.80 -22.31
CA ALA A 36 -16.41 14.09 -23.08
C ALA A 36 -15.63 15.03 -24.03
N THR A 37 -16.31 15.96 -24.68
CA THR A 37 -15.69 16.91 -25.62
C THR A 37 -14.80 17.91 -24.88
N HIS A 38 -15.26 18.44 -23.75
CA HIS A 38 -14.48 19.37 -22.92
C HIS A 38 -13.28 18.70 -22.26
N MET A 39 -13.43 17.48 -21.78
CA MET A 39 -12.31 16.71 -21.19
C MET A 39 -11.26 16.35 -22.24
N SER A 40 -11.66 16.11 -23.49
CA SER A 40 -10.72 15.90 -24.59
C SER A 40 -9.88 17.15 -24.86
N LEU A 41 -10.47 18.36 -24.78
CA LEU A 41 -9.75 19.62 -24.87
C LEU A 41 -8.81 19.79 -23.66
N TYR A 42 -9.30 19.50 -22.46
CA TYR A 42 -8.53 19.62 -21.20
C TYR A 42 -7.22 18.84 -21.25
N GLY A 43 -7.20 17.65 -21.85
CA GLY A 43 -6.02 16.81 -22.04
C GLY A 43 -5.01 17.30 -23.08
N THR A 44 -5.31 18.37 -23.85
CA THR A 44 -4.39 18.85 -24.91
C THR A 44 -3.22 19.66 -24.35
N ALA A 45 -2.07 19.58 -25.04
CA ALA A 45 -0.89 20.38 -24.67
C ALA A 45 -1.14 21.90 -24.71
N ILE A 46 -2.02 22.36 -25.60
CA ILE A 46 -2.40 23.77 -25.69
C ILE A 46 -3.13 24.21 -24.43
N MET A 47 -4.07 23.39 -23.97
CA MET A 47 -4.82 23.69 -22.75
C MET A 47 -3.94 23.65 -21.52
N GLN A 48 -3.02 22.69 -21.40
CA GLN A 48 -2.08 22.58 -20.29
C GLN A 48 -1.15 23.80 -20.14
N GLN A 49 -0.93 24.53 -21.22
CA GLN A 49 -0.17 25.80 -21.22
C GLN A 49 -1.05 27.03 -20.95
N ASN A 50 -2.35 26.84 -20.79
CA ASN A 50 -3.35 27.91 -20.57
C ASN A 50 -4.07 27.70 -19.23
N PRO A 51 -3.51 28.13 -18.09
CA PRO A 51 -4.12 27.92 -16.78
C PRO A 51 -5.52 28.55 -16.63
N GLN A 52 -5.75 29.68 -17.28
CA GLN A 52 -7.06 30.33 -17.27
C GLN A 52 -8.09 29.53 -18.05
N GLY A 53 -7.74 29.05 -19.24
CA GLY A 53 -8.60 28.17 -20.03
C GLY A 53 -8.91 26.87 -19.30
N MET A 54 -7.90 26.26 -18.63
CA MET A 54 -8.10 25.06 -17.82
C MET A 54 -9.13 25.28 -16.71
N ALA A 55 -9.02 26.38 -15.98
CA ALA A 55 -9.95 26.71 -14.90
C ALA A 55 -11.38 26.89 -15.44
N MET A 56 -11.54 27.51 -16.61
CA MET A 56 -12.84 27.71 -17.24
C MET A 56 -13.46 26.41 -17.72
N VAL A 57 -12.68 25.55 -18.39
CA VAL A 57 -13.15 24.21 -18.80
C VAL A 57 -13.56 23.39 -17.58
N GLN A 58 -12.75 23.40 -16.53
CA GLN A 58 -13.05 22.68 -15.31
C GLN A 58 -14.34 23.15 -14.63
N ALA A 59 -14.54 24.47 -14.53
CA ALA A 59 -15.76 25.05 -13.99
C ALA A 59 -16.99 24.66 -14.83
N HIS A 60 -16.88 24.74 -16.16
CA HIS A 60 -17.98 24.42 -17.07
C HIS A 60 -18.31 22.91 -17.07
N VAL A 61 -17.31 22.04 -17.05
CA VAL A 61 -17.52 20.59 -16.88
C VAL A 61 -18.24 20.29 -15.55
N TYR A 62 -17.89 21.00 -14.49
CA TYR A 62 -18.55 20.84 -13.19
C TYR A 62 -20.04 21.28 -13.23
N GLU A 63 -20.38 22.34 -14.01
CA GLU A 63 -21.78 22.72 -14.24
C GLU A 63 -22.56 21.58 -14.93
N HIS A 64 -21.99 20.97 -15.98
CA HIS A 64 -22.61 19.83 -16.65
C HIS A 64 -22.79 18.61 -15.71
N ILE A 65 -21.79 18.30 -14.91
CA ILE A 65 -21.87 17.22 -13.91
C ILE A 65 -23.00 17.47 -12.91
N THR A 66 -23.11 18.71 -12.43
CA THR A 66 -24.14 19.11 -11.46
C THR A 66 -25.54 18.96 -12.06
N LEU A 67 -25.78 19.49 -13.27
CA LEU A 67 -27.07 19.42 -13.93
C LEU A 67 -27.44 17.96 -14.25
N LYS A 68 -26.48 17.15 -14.72
CA LYS A 68 -26.70 15.72 -14.95
C LYS A 68 -27.06 14.98 -13.66
N ALA A 69 -26.38 15.28 -12.56
CA ALA A 69 -26.68 14.67 -11.26
C ALA A 69 -28.10 15.04 -10.79
N GLU A 70 -28.51 16.31 -10.96
CA GLU A 70 -29.87 16.75 -10.65
C GLU A 70 -30.91 16.03 -11.49
N GLU A 71 -30.68 15.86 -12.79
CA GLU A 71 -31.57 15.11 -13.70
C GLU A 71 -31.70 13.65 -13.29
N ILE A 72 -30.58 12.98 -12.97
CA ILE A 72 -30.57 11.58 -12.48
C ILE A 72 -31.39 11.46 -11.21
N VAL A 73 -31.14 12.33 -10.22
CA VAL A 73 -31.86 12.28 -8.93
C VAL A 73 -33.34 12.58 -9.12
N GLN A 74 -33.72 13.56 -9.94
CA GLN A 74 -35.11 13.84 -10.27
C GLN A 74 -35.80 12.63 -10.92
N GLN A 75 -35.14 11.95 -11.83
CA GLN A 75 -35.67 10.75 -12.47
C GLN A 75 -35.83 9.60 -11.49
N GLN A 76 -34.87 9.40 -10.60
CA GLN A 76 -34.93 8.38 -9.53
C GLN A 76 -36.08 8.65 -8.57
N MET A 77 -36.20 9.91 -8.10
CA MET A 77 -37.27 10.33 -7.21
C MET A 77 -38.66 10.21 -7.84
N ALA A 78 -38.79 10.50 -9.14
CA ALA A 78 -40.06 10.36 -9.86
C ALA A 78 -40.51 8.88 -10.00
N GLN A 79 -39.56 7.94 -9.93
CA GLN A 79 -39.82 6.51 -10.02
C GLN A 79 -39.92 5.81 -8.64
N ASP A 80 -39.60 6.53 -7.55
CA ASP A 80 -39.63 5.96 -6.20
C ASP A 80 -41.07 5.99 -5.63
N PRO A 81 -41.68 4.83 -5.36
CA PRO A 81 -43.04 4.76 -4.78
C PRO A 81 -43.13 5.43 -3.40
N GLN A 82 -42.06 5.41 -2.61
CA GLN A 82 -42.03 6.03 -1.28
C GLN A 82 -42.10 7.55 -1.40
N MET A 83 -41.43 8.13 -2.38
CA MET A 83 -41.47 9.56 -2.66
C MET A 83 -42.86 10.00 -3.12
N MET A 84 -43.51 9.23 -3.98
CA MET A 84 -44.89 9.52 -4.38
C MET A 84 -45.86 9.46 -3.20
N GLN A 85 -45.69 8.48 -2.30
CA GLN A 85 -46.52 8.35 -1.08
C GLN A 85 -46.25 9.52 -0.12
N MET A 86 -45.00 9.92 0.07
CA MET A 86 -44.62 11.07 0.89
C MET A 86 -45.18 12.38 0.34
N GLN A 87 -45.20 12.56 -0.97
CA GLN A 87 -45.79 13.73 -1.65
C GLN A 87 -47.31 13.80 -1.46
N GLN A 88 -48.02 12.63 -1.45
CA GLN A 88 -49.42 12.58 -1.11
C GLN A 88 -49.70 12.89 0.37
N GLN A 89 -48.86 12.42 1.30
CA GLN A 89 -48.95 12.76 2.71
C GLN A 89 -48.72 14.26 2.94
N LEU A 90 -47.82 14.87 2.23
CA LEU A 90 -47.49 16.28 2.31
C LEU A 90 -48.75 17.15 2.12
N MET A 91 -49.64 16.79 1.18
CA MET A 91 -50.84 17.55 0.89
C MET A 91 -51.91 17.47 2.03
N GLN A 92 -51.77 16.49 2.94
CA GLN A 92 -52.73 16.27 4.04
C GLN A 92 -52.24 16.85 5.38
N LEU A 93 -51.00 17.32 5.45
CA LEU A 93 -50.41 17.85 6.67
C LEU A 93 -50.79 19.33 6.91
N PRO A 94 -50.81 19.78 8.18
CA PRO A 94 -50.91 21.23 8.51
C PRO A 94 -49.72 21.99 7.93
N PRO A 95 -49.86 23.32 7.63
CA PRO A 95 -48.85 24.13 6.94
C PRO A 95 -47.47 24.08 7.63
N GLU A 96 -47.40 24.07 8.95
CA GLU A 96 -46.13 24.02 9.69
C GLU A 96 -45.38 22.70 9.48
N GLN A 97 -46.12 21.60 9.48
CA GLN A 97 -45.54 20.27 9.23
C GLN A 97 -45.19 20.07 7.76
N GLN A 98 -45.95 20.66 6.84
CA GLN A 98 -45.60 20.69 5.42
C GLN A 98 -44.24 21.33 5.18
N GLN A 99 -43.98 22.47 5.81
CA GLN A 99 -42.71 23.18 5.66
C GLN A 99 -41.55 22.38 6.20
N GLN A 100 -41.69 21.70 7.36
CA GLN A 100 -40.65 20.87 7.93
C GLN A 100 -40.34 19.66 7.01
N LEU A 101 -41.38 18.99 6.52
CA LEU A 101 -41.21 17.83 5.63
C LEU A 101 -40.57 18.24 4.28
N GLN A 102 -40.98 19.38 3.72
CA GLN A 102 -40.36 19.94 2.52
C GLN A 102 -38.86 20.22 2.71
N GLN A 103 -38.49 20.83 3.84
CA GLN A 103 -37.06 21.05 4.16
C GLN A 103 -36.28 19.72 4.25
N GLN A 104 -36.87 18.72 4.90
CA GLN A 104 -36.24 17.42 5.03
C GLN A 104 -36.07 16.74 3.67
N MET A 105 -37.09 16.79 2.80
CA MET A 105 -37.01 16.26 1.43
C MET A 105 -35.94 17.01 0.61
N GLN A 106 -35.85 18.32 0.74
CA GLN A 106 -34.85 19.12 0.05
C GLN A 106 -33.40 18.75 0.48
N ILE A 107 -33.18 18.59 1.80
CA ILE A 107 -31.88 18.17 2.34
C ILE A 107 -31.53 16.78 1.81
N GLN A 108 -32.48 15.86 1.81
CA GLN A 108 -32.29 14.51 1.30
C GLN A 108 -31.95 14.51 -0.20
N GLN A 109 -32.67 15.31 -0.99
CA GLN A 109 -32.39 15.46 -2.41
C GLN A 109 -30.97 16.04 -2.65
N GLN A 110 -30.60 17.09 -1.92
CA GLN A 110 -29.25 17.67 -2.04
C GLN A 110 -28.15 16.66 -1.68
N ALA A 111 -28.36 15.85 -0.65
CA ALA A 111 -27.41 14.80 -0.28
C ALA A 111 -27.28 13.73 -1.38
N GLN A 112 -28.37 13.34 -2.01
CA GLN A 112 -28.36 12.39 -3.14
C GLN A 112 -27.64 13.00 -4.36
N VAL A 113 -27.92 14.26 -4.69
CA VAL A 113 -27.24 14.98 -5.78
C VAL A 113 -25.72 15.04 -5.51
N ALA A 114 -25.30 15.38 -4.29
CA ALA A 114 -23.89 15.41 -3.93
C ALA A 114 -23.21 14.02 -4.09
N THR A 115 -23.90 12.94 -3.74
CA THR A 115 -23.40 11.57 -3.93
C THR A 115 -23.22 11.26 -5.41
N VAL A 116 -24.24 11.56 -6.24
CA VAL A 116 -24.16 11.33 -7.69
C VAL A 116 -23.07 12.17 -8.34
N ILE A 117 -22.88 13.43 -7.91
CA ILE A 117 -21.76 14.28 -8.36
C ILE A 117 -20.43 13.60 -8.07
N ALA A 118 -20.23 13.09 -6.83
CA ALA A 118 -19.00 12.43 -6.46
C ALA A 118 -18.72 11.18 -7.32
N ASP A 119 -19.73 10.37 -7.57
CA ASP A 119 -19.63 9.17 -8.42
C ASP A 119 -19.31 9.53 -9.87
N LEU A 120 -19.97 10.55 -10.43
CA LEU A 120 -19.70 11.03 -11.79
C LEU A 120 -18.28 11.61 -11.91
N MET A 121 -17.83 12.40 -10.92
CA MET A 121 -16.45 12.91 -10.92
C MET A 121 -15.42 11.80 -10.86
N GLN A 122 -15.67 10.77 -10.06
CA GLN A 122 -14.79 9.59 -10.02
C GLN A 122 -14.73 8.89 -11.38
N GLN A 123 -15.86 8.64 -12.01
CA GLN A 123 -15.92 8.01 -13.34
C GLN A 123 -15.16 8.83 -14.39
N ILE A 124 -15.34 10.15 -14.40
CA ILE A 124 -14.65 11.06 -15.31
C ILE A 124 -13.14 11.03 -15.06
N ASN A 125 -12.71 11.08 -13.80
CA ASN A 125 -11.30 11.00 -13.45
C ASN A 125 -10.67 9.66 -13.90
N GLU A 126 -11.38 8.55 -13.76
CA GLU A 126 -10.90 7.24 -14.22
C GLU A 126 -10.83 7.17 -15.76
N GLN A 127 -11.83 7.72 -16.45
CA GLN A 127 -11.91 7.70 -17.91
C GLN A 127 -10.86 8.62 -18.57
N PHE A 128 -10.59 9.78 -17.99
CA PHE A 128 -9.69 10.78 -18.53
C PHE A 128 -8.37 10.90 -17.73
N ALA A 129 -8.09 9.93 -16.85
CA ALA A 129 -6.78 9.87 -16.19
C ALA A 129 -5.67 9.83 -17.25
N PRO A 130 -4.64 10.67 -17.12
CA PRO A 130 -3.49 10.53 -18.00
C PRO A 130 -2.93 9.12 -17.85
N PRO A 131 -2.49 8.48 -18.94
CA PRO A 131 -1.82 7.19 -18.84
C PRO A 131 -0.69 7.32 -17.84
N PRO A 132 -0.48 6.28 -16.99
CA PRO A 132 0.62 6.31 -16.04
C PRO A 132 1.90 6.71 -16.79
N PRO A 133 2.73 7.61 -16.22
CA PRO A 133 3.96 8.02 -16.87
C PRO A 133 4.71 6.77 -17.31
N GLN A 134 4.96 6.64 -18.60
CA GLN A 134 5.81 5.57 -19.11
C GLN A 134 7.16 5.76 -18.42
N GLU A 135 7.51 4.84 -17.55
CA GLU A 135 8.84 4.87 -16.93
C GLU A 135 9.86 4.83 -18.06
N ASP A 136 10.77 5.80 -18.05
CA ASP A 136 11.88 5.84 -19.01
C ASP A 136 12.56 4.45 -18.99
N PRO A 137 12.71 3.76 -20.14
CA PRO A 137 13.36 2.46 -20.21
C PRO A 137 14.74 2.43 -19.52
N LEU A 138 15.43 3.58 -19.44
CA LEU A 138 16.68 3.74 -18.70
C LEU A 138 16.47 3.67 -17.17
N VAL A 139 15.35 4.16 -16.67
CA VAL A 139 15.02 4.07 -15.23
C VAL A 139 14.67 2.63 -14.86
N GLU A 140 13.93 1.94 -15.71
CA GLU A 140 13.62 0.52 -15.56
C GLU A 140 14.88 -0.35 -15.55
N LEU A 141 15.79 -0.16 -16.51
CA LEU A 141 17.08 -0.85 -16.55
C LEU A 141 17.92 -0.57 -15.29
N ARG A 142 17.92 0.67 -14.81
CA ARG A 142 18.68 1.04 -13.60
C ARG A 142 18.10 0.43 -12.34
N ARG A 143 16.77 0.27 -12.28
CA ARG A 143 16.08 -0.46 -11.20
C ARG A 143 16.47 -1.93 -11.19
N GLN A 144 16.46 -2.58 -12.36
CA GLN A 144 16.89 -3.97 -12.50
C GLN A 144 18.36 -4.16 -12.12
N GLU A 145 19.26 -3.24 -12.51
CA GLU A 145 20.66 -3.28 -12.07
C GLU A 145 20.82 -3.16 -10.55
N LEU A 146 20.01 -2.31 -9.90
CA LEU A 146 20.04 -2.15 -8.45
C LEU A 146 19.51 -3.40 -7.74
N ASP A 147 18.49 -4.03 -8.26
CA ASP A 147 17.93 -5.27 -7.72
C ASP A 147 18.93 -6.43 -7.83
N ILE A 148 19.64 -6.55 -8.95
CA ILE A 148 20.70 -7.54 -9.12
C ILE A 148 21.84 -7.28 -8.13
N LYS A 149 22.29 -6.03 -7.96
CA LYS A 149 23.33 -5.66 -7.00
C LYS A 149 22.91 -5.92 -5.55
N ALA A 150 21.64 -5.65 -5.21
CA ALA A 150 21.08 -5.95 -3.88
C ALA A 150 21.08 -7.47 -3.61
N GLY A 151 20.68 -8.28 -4.59
CA GLY A 151 20.75 -9.74 -4.51
C GLY A 151 22.18 -10.27 -4.34
N ASP A 152 23.14 -9.73 -5.07
CA ASP A 152 24.57 -10.09 -4.95
C ASP A 152 25.14 -9.73 -3.56
N LEU A 153 24.77 -8.58 -3.02
CA LEU A 153 25.16 -8.17 -1.66
C LEU A 153 24.58 -9.11 -0.61
N GLN A 154 23.31 -9.48 -0.73
CA GLN A 154 22.66 -10.38 0.20
C GLN A 154 23.29 -11.79 0.17
N ARG A 155 23.61 -12.30 -1.02
CA ARG A 155 24.33 -13.57 -1.17
C ARG A 155 25.71 -13.53 -0.51
N LYS A 156 26.49 -12.47 -0.73
CA LYS A 156 27.81 -12.29 -0.10
C LYS A 156 27.72 -12.21 1.42
N GLN A 157 26.69 -11.57 1.95
CA GLN A 157 26.46 -11.54 3.41
C GLN A 157 26.15 -12.93 3.97
N GLN A 158 25.37 -13.74 3.26
CA GLN A 158 25.07 -15.12 3.66
C GLN A 158 26.34 -15.98 3.62
N GLU A 159 27.11 -15.94 2.52
CA GLU A 159 28.38 -16.65 2.39
C GLU A 159 29.37 -16.27 3.49
N PHE A 160 29.43 -14.99 3.85
CA PHE A 160 30.28 -14.50 4.95
C PHE A 160 29.81 -15.01 6.30
N GLY A 161 28.49 -15.03 6.56
CA GLY A 161 27.93 -15.59 7.79
C GLY A 161 28.17 -17.11 7.92
N GLU A 162 28.00 -17.86 6.84
CA GLU A 162 28.29 -19.29 6.80
C GLU A 162 29.77 -19.58 7.07
N LYS A 163 30.66 -18.79 6.48
CA LYS A 163 32.09 -18.92 6.71
C LYS A 163 32.48 -18.63 8.16
N GLN A 164 31.93 -17.57 8.76
CA GLN A 164 32.14 -17.27 10.19
C GLN A 164 31.65 -18.42 11.08
N ASN A 165 30.46 -18.98 10.80
CA ASN A 165 29.94 -20.11 11.57
C ASN A 165 30.84 -21.34 11.46
N LEU A 166 31.34 -21.64 10.25
CA LEU A 166 32.30 -22.74 10.05
C LEU A 166 33.63 -22.52 10.81
N ASP A 167 34.11 -21.28 10.85
CA ASP A 167 35.35 -20.97 11.58
C ASP A 167 35.14 -21.07 13.09
N ILE A 168 34.00 -20.65 13.62
CA ILE A 168 33.62 -20.84 15.03
C ILE A 168 33.55 -22.31 15.36
N MET A 169 32.86 -23.14 14.55
CA MET A 169 32.77 -24.60 14.77
C MET A 169 34.14 -25.26 14.79
N LYS A 170 35.10 -24.83 13.95
CA LYS A 170 36.46 -25.36 13.96
C LYS A 170 37.21 -25.00 15.24
N VAL A 171 37.04 -23.80 15.77
CA VAL A 171 37.65 -23.39 17.03
C VAL A 171 37.08 -24.21 18.18
N ASP A 172 35.76 -24.38 18.27
CA ASP A 172 35.09 -25.21 19.29
C ASP A 172 35.59 -26.66 19.23
N GLN A 173 35.71 -27.24 18.02
CA GLN A 173 36.28 -28.58 17.86
C GLN A 173 37.73 -28.68 18.35
N GLN A 174 38.55 -27.65 18.08
CA GLN A 174 39.96 -27.64 18.56
C GLN A 174 40.03 -27.54 20.09
N ASP A 175 39.15 -26.74 20.71
CA ASP A 175 39.07 -26.63 22.16
C ASP A 175 38.61 -27.93 22.82
N ASP A 176 37.65 -28.63 22.23
CA ASP A 176 37.20 -29.93 22.73
C ASP A 176 38.32 -31.00 22.63
N ILE A 177 39.04 -31.07 21.51
CA ILE A 177 40.22 -31.96 21.35
C ILE A 177 41.31 -31.60 22.36
N ALA A 178 41.54 -30.31 22.64
CA ALA A 178 42.51 -29.89 23.65
C ALA A 178 42.11 -30.30 25.06
N LYS A 179 40.84 -30.19 25.42
CA LYS A 179 40.29 -30.64 26.70
C LYS A 179 40.45 -32.20 26.86
N ASP A 180 40.09 -32.92 25.82
CA ASP A 180 40.23 -34.38 25.86
C ASP A 180 41.68 -34.82 26.02
N ARG A 181 42.65 -34.11 25.41
CA ARG A 181 44.08 -34.39 25.60
C ARG A 181 44.55 -34.12 27.04
N ILE A 182 44.03 -33.05 27.63
CA ILE A 182 44.33 -32.69 29.03
C ILE A 182 43.77 -33.78 29.96
N ASN A 183 42.51 -34.17 29.81
CA ASN A 183 41.89 -35.21 30.64
C ASN A 183 42.63 -36.56 30.49
N LEU A 184 42.97 -36.95 29.24
CA LEU A 184 43.74 -38.16 29.01
C LEU A 184 45.14 -38.11 29.68
N SER A 185 45.80 -36.93 29.69
CA SER A 185 47.09 -36.78 30.31
C SER A 185 47.03 -36.86 31.86
N GLU A 186 45.92 -36.35 32.43
CA GLU A 186 45.65 -36.47 33.87
C GLU A 186 45.35 -37.92 34.26
N ASP A 187 44.52 -38.62 33.50
CA ASP A 187 44.23 -40.04 33.75
C ASP A 187 45.48 -40.90 33.69
N VAL A 188 46.37 -40.65 32.70
CA VAL A 188 47.66 -41.35 32.61
C VAL A 188 48.57 -41.04 33.77
N ALA A 189 48.56 -39.79 34.29
CA ALA A 189 49.33 -39.39 35.47
C ALA A 189 48.81 -40.09 36.74
N VAL A 190 47.50 -40.16 36.92
CA VAL A 190 46.87 -40.92 38.03
C VAL A 190 47.23 -42.38 37.98
N MET A 191 47.08 -43.04 36.83
CA MET A 191 47.45 -44.47 36.65
C MET A 191 48.94 -44.72 36.97
N LYS A 192 49.84 -43.81 36.57
CA LYS A 192 51.27 -43.95 36.91
C LYS A 192 51.52 -43.84 38.37
N ASN A 193 50.84 -42.91 39.09
CA ASN A 193 50.96 -42.78 40.52
C ASN A 193 50.42 -44.00 41.26
N GLU A 194 49.27 -44.51 40.90
CA GLU A 194 48.69 -45.75 41.46
C GLU A 194 49.66 -46.94 41.24
N THR A 195 50.18 -47.10 40.05
CA THR A 195 51.15 -48.19 39.74
C THR A 195 52.44 -48.05 40.54
N ALA A 196 52.90 -46.81 40.79
CA ALA A 196 54.08 -46.57 41.66
C ALA A 196 53.81 -46.87 43.12
N GLN A 197 52.62 -46.53 43.62
CA GLN A 197 52.20 -46.88 44.99
C GLN A 197 52.10 -48.38 45.19
N ASP A 198 51.45 -49.09 44.25
CA ASP A 198 51.34 -50.55 44.31
C ASP A 198 52.72 -51.24 44.34
N ARG A 199 53.70 -50.72 43.58
CA ARG A 199 55.07 -51.21 43.62
C ARG A 199 55.77 -50.96 44.96
N LEU A 200 55.55 -49.83 45.57
CA LEU A 200 56.09 -49.50 46.87
C LEU A 200 55.48 -50.44 47.94
N GLU A 201 54.17 -50.58 47.95
CA GLU A 201 53.50 -51.48 48.87
C GLU A 201 53.96 -52.97 48.70
N GLN A 202 54.15 -53.47 47.48
CA GLN A 202 54.72 -54.74 47.24
C GLN A 202 56.16 -54.88 47.78
N ALA A 203 56.98 -53.86 47.54
CA ALA A 203 58.36 -53.81 48.07
C ALA A 203 58.41 -53.83 49.62
N GLU A 204 57.49 -53.10 50.27
CA GLU A 204 57.33 -53.11 51.74
C GLU A 204 56.89 -54.46 52.26
N ARG A 205 55.90 -55.12 51.60
CA ARG A 205 55.45 -56.48 51.98
C ARG A 205 56.59 -57.52 51.84
N PHE A 206 57.42 -57.42 50.79
CA PHE A 206 58.61 -58.24 50.67
C PHE A 206 59.62 -58.03 51.79
N LYS A 207 59.93 -56.82 52.14
CA LYS A 207 60.82 -56.45 53.27
C LYS A 207 60.31 -57.02 54.61
N ILE A 208 59.03 -56.88 54.91
CA ILE A 208 58.37 -57.38 56.07
C ILE A 208 58.47 -58.91 56.14
N ALA A 209 58.21 -59.55 54.99
CA ALA A 209 58.31 -61.03 54.90
C ALA A 209 59.74 -61.56 55.09
N ASP A 210 60.75 -60.82 54.63
CA ASP A 210 62.13 -61.17 54.81
C ASP A 210 62.57 -60.93 56.32
N LEU A 211 62.19 -59.86 56.94
CA LEU A 211 62.43 -59.61 58.39
C LEU A 211 61.76 -60.70 59.30
N GLN A 212 60.56 -61.14 58.89
CA GLN A 212 59.91 -62.30 59.61
C GLN A 212 60.59 -63.60 59.44
N LYS A 213 61.32 -63.86 58.37
CA LYS A 213 62.10 -65.08 58.14
C LYS A 213 63.39 -65.05 59.00
N GLU A 214 64.09 -63.86 59.11
CA GLU A 214 65.26 -63.67 59.91
C GLU A 214 64.99 -63.85 61.40
N ASN A 215 63.84 -63.46 61.95
CA ASN A 215 63.45 -63.60 63.34
C ASN A 215 62.99 -65.04 63.65
N ARG A 216 62.97 -65.99 62.78
CA ARG A 216 62.59 -67.41 62.99
C ARG A 216 63.77 -68.36 62.95
N THR A 217 64.97 -67.86 62.72
CA THR A 217 66.25 -68.58 62.81
C THR A 217 66.98 -68.26 64.09
#